data_41179aad80ef876c3f9b16408b516877
#
_entry.id   41179aad80ef876c3f9b16408b516877
#
_cell.length_a   1.000
_cell.length_b   1.000
_cell.length_c   1.000
_cell.angle_alpha   90.00
_cell.angle_beta   90.00
_cell.angle_gamma   90.00
#
_symmetry.space_group_name_H-M   'P 1'
#
loop_
_entity.id
_entity.type
_entity.pdbx_description
1 polymer ?
#
loop_
_entity_poly.entity_id
_entity_poly.type
_entity_poly.pdbx_seq_one_letter_code
_entity_poly.pdbx_strand_id
1 'polypeptide(L)'
;VDADEFWVSPTGNLKNELAATHANVLNCRMSSVYPEEKRPFWQWDKTVSYVSDPEKYDLSVYSIFERQNNKVIHRAAGYLQISMGNHKVTMLPQRSEDSSIRVFHYNIRGKQQFMEKMINGGKQLEQHKGRHGGRHWRYFYRLYKEGKLSEEYDRVIGANIFGRLETDGYIQHDDTMVRLFKSLGIK
;
A
#
# COMPACT_ATOMS: atom_id res chain seq x y z
N VAL A 1 -8.79 -1.85 -8.75
CA VAL A 1 -7.83 -2.70 -8.03
C VAL A 1 -6.50 -2.58 -8.74
N ASP A 2 -5.45 -2.20 -8.03
CA ASP A 2 -4.10 -2.11 -8.59
C ASP A 2 -3.45 -3.52 -8.60
N ALA A 3 -2.49 -3.75 -9.49
CA ALA A 3 -1.88 -5.08 -9.67
C ALA A 3 -1.03 -5.56 -8.49
N ASP A 4 -0.72 -4.69 -7.54
CA ASP A 4 0.04 -4.93 -6.33
C ASP A 4 -0.85 -4.90 -5.05
N GLU A 5 -2.18 -4.96 -5.22
CA GLU A 5 -3.16 -4.99 -4.14
C GLU A 5 -3.92 -6.32 -4.09
N PHE A 6 -3.95 -6.95 -2.92
CA PHE A 6 -4.72 -8.16 -2.67
C PHE A 6 -5.86 -7.88 -1.69
N TRP A 7 -7.08 -8.14 -2.12
CA TRP A 7 -8.29 -7.91 -1.35
C TRP A 7 -8.74 -9.21 -0.71
N VAL A 8 -8.76 -9.27 0.60
CA VAL A 8 -8.98 -10.49 1.37
C VAL A 8 -10.19 -10.34 2.27
N SER A 9 -11.16 -11.24 2.07
CA SER A 9 -12.29 -11.41 2.96
C SER A 9 -11.93 -12.37 4.10
N PRO A 10 -12.27 -12.10 5.36
CA PRO A 10 -12.05 -13.02 6.46
C PRO A 10 -12.84 -14.33 6.30
N THR A 11 -13.94 -14.34 5.56
CA THR A 11 -14.71 -15.55 5.25
C THR A 11 -14.18 -16.32 4.04
N GLY A 12 -13.13 -15.81 3.38
CA GLY A 12 -12.56 -16.39 2.17
C GLY A 12 -13.39 -16.16 0.89
N ASN A 13 -14.53 -15.46 0.99
CA ASN A 13 -15.42 -15.23 -0.16
C ASN A 13 -15.93 -13.78 -0.21
N LEU A 14 -15.29 -12.96 -1.04
CA LEU A 14 -15.67 -11.57 -1.25
C LEU A 14 -17.12 -11.39 -1.73
N LYS A 15 -17.64 -12.29 -2.58
CA LYS A 15 -19.01 -12.19 -3.10
C LYS A 15 -20.03 -12.31 -1.98
N ASN A 16 -19.82 -13.21 -1.03
CA ASN A 16 -20.73 -13.39 0.09
C ASN A 16 -20.77 -12.16 0.98
N GLU A 17 -19.62 -11.54 1.26
CA GLU A 17 -19.56 -10.31 2.05
C GLU A 17 -20.22 -9.14 1.33
N LEU A 18 -19.99 -8.99 0.02
CA LEU A 18 -20.62 -7.96 -0.78
C LEU A 18 -22.13 -8.16 -0.92
N ALA A 19 -22.61 -9.40 -0.88
CA ALA A 19 -24.04 -9.69 -0.93
C ALA A 19 -24.74 -9.47 0.41
N ALA A 20 -24.04 -9.62 1.52
CA ALA A 20 -24.60 -9.50 2.87
C ALA A 20 -24.79 -8.04 3.33
N THR A 21 -24.09 -7.09 2.70
CA THR A 21 -24.19 -5.67 3.11
C THR A 21 -25.32 -4.93 2.41
N HIS A 22 -25.98 -4.03 3.14
CA HIS A 22 -26.93 -3.04 2.62
C HIS A 22 -26.28 -1.70 2.25
N ALA A 23 -25.01 -1.51 2.61
CA ALA A 23 -24.23 -0.34 2.20
C ALA A 23 -23.97 -0.34 0.69
N ASN A 24 -23.77 0.84 0.13
CA ASN A 24 -23.32 0.98 -1.25
C ASN A 24 -21.87 1.44 -1.35
N VAL A 25 -21.24 1.72 -0.20
CA VAL A 25 -19.80 2.00 -0.08
C VAL A 25 -19.23 1.24 1.11
N LEU A 26 -18.20 0.43 0.87
CA LEU A 26 -17.43 -0.25 1.90
C LEU A 26 -16.04 0.37 2.01
N ASN A 27 -15.67 0.79 3.22
CA ASN A 27 -14.33 1.25 3.53
C ASN A 27 -13.46 0.05 3.94
N CYS A 28 -12.45 -0.27 3.17
CA CYS A 28 -11.58 -1.41 3.39
C CYS A 28 -10.23 -0.94 3.89
N ARG A 29 -9.80 -1.45 5.05
CA ARG A 29 -8.51 -1.11 5.64
C ARG A 29 -7.37 -1.61 4.75
N MET A 30 -6.44 -0.71 4.40
CA MET A 30 -5.23 -1.05 3.68
C MET A 30 -4.05 -1.18 4.64
N SER A 31 -3.21 -2.19 4.41
CA SER A 31 -1.96 -2.43 5.12
C SER A 31 -0.84 -2.65 4.12
N SER A 32 0.26 -1.92 4.23
CA SER A 32 1.46 -2.21 3.43
C SER A 32 2.17 -3.44 3.97
N VAL A 33 2.59 -4.31 3.06
CA VAL A 33 3.39 -5.50 3.39
C VAL A 33 4.85 -5.11 3.42
N TYR A 34 5.58 -5.53 4.46
CA TYR A 34 7.01 -5.27 4.60
C TYR A 34 7.80 -6.12 3.59
N PRO A 35 8.68 -5.54 2.77
CA PRO A 35 9.46 -6.29 1.78
C PRO A 35 10.58 -7.10 2.45
N GLU A 36 10.53 -8.42 2.34
CA GLU A 36 11.55 -9.34 2.84
C GLU A 36 12.33 -9.93 1.64
N GLU A 37 13.21 -9.15 1.02
CA GLU A 37 13.84 -9.45 -0.28
C GLU A 37 14.56 -10.81 -0.37
N LYS A 38 14.95 -11.40 0.77
CA LYS A 38 15.59 -12.73 0.83
C LYS A 38 14.60 -13.89 0.67
N ARG A 39 13.30 -13.60 0.70
CA ARG A 39 12.20 -14.55 0.60
C ARG A 39 11.32 -14.18 -0.59
N PRO A 40 10.69 -15.14 -1.27
CA PRO A 40 9.70 -14.82 -2.29
C PRO A 40 8.48 -14.11 -1.66
N PHE A 41 7.86 -13.18 -2.40
CA PHE A 41 6.83 -12.28 -1.87
C PHE A 41 5.60 -13.00 -1.27
N TRP A 42 5.31 -14.21 -1.73
CA TRP A 42 4.21 -15.04 -1.18
C TRP A 42 4.51 -15.67 0.19
N GLN A 43 5.71 -15.50 0.69
CA GLN A 43 6.13 -15.91 2.03
C GLN A 43 6.31 -14.72 2.98
N TRP A 44 6.04 -13.49 2.54
CA TRP A 44 6.16 -12.31 3.40
C TRP A 44 5.01 -12.28 4.39
N ASP A 45 5.33 -12.25 5.66
CA ASP A 45 4.41 -12.40 6.78
C ASP A 45 4.43 -11.21 7.74
N LYS A 46 4.84 -10.04 7.25
CA LYS A 46 4.87 -8.82 8.06
C LYS A 46 4.12 -7.69 7.38
N THR A 47 3.38 -6.94 8.18
CA THR A 47 2.73 -5.69 7.78
C THR A 47 3.28 -4.52 8.59
N VAL A 48 3.12 -3.30 8.06
CA VAL A 48 3.61 -2.09 8.72
C VAL A 48 2.46 -1.22 9.20
N SER A 49 2.71 -0.54 10.32
CA SER A 49 1.82 0.45 10.91
C SER A 49 2.37 1.87 10.69
N TYR A 50 1.50 2.86 10.82
CA TYR A 50 1.84 4.27 10.70
C TYR A 50 2.81 4.72 11.80
N VAL A 51 3.88 5.38 11.41
CA VAL A 51 4.82 6.07 12.30
C VAL A 51 4.54 7.57 12.26
N SER A 52 4.09 8.14 13.37
CA SER A 52 3.69 9.55 13.45
C SER A 52 4.88 10.52 13.45
N ASP A 53 6.05 10.05 13.89
CA ASP A 53 7.30 10.81 13.95
C ASP A 53 8.39 10.05 13.17
N PRO A 54 8.43 10.21 11.83
CA PRO A 54 9.42 9.52 11.02
C PRO A 54 10.86 9.99 11.28
N GLU A 55 11.07 11.22 11.73
CA GLU A 55 12.40 11.76 12.01
C GLU A 55 13.05 11.04 13.18
N LYS A 56 12.29 10.68 14.22
CA LYS A 56 12.76 9.89 15.37
C LYS A 56 13.39 8.55 14.94
N TYR A 57 12.99 8.03 13.79
CA TYR A 57 13.42 6.75 13.25
C TYR A 57 14.28 6.90 12.00
N ASP A 58 14.72 8.10 11.66
CA ASP A 58 15.45 8.37 10.41
C ASP A 58 14.78 7.73 9.17
N LEU A 59 13.46 7.76 9.14
CA LEU A 59 12.69 7.26 8.01
C LEU A 59 12.61 8.31 6.91
N SER A 60 12.49 7.86 5.67
CA SER A 60 12.15 8.73 4.55
C SER A 60 10.80 9.43 4.79
N VAL A 61 10.68 10.66 4.31
CA VAL A 61 9.39 11.39 4.28
C VAL A 61 8.31 10.69 3.44
N TYR A 62 8.71 9.74 2.60
CA TYR A 62 7.83 8.86 1.82
C TYR A 62 8.15 7.39 2.11
N SER A 63 8.20 7.02 3.39
CA SER A 63 8.43 5.64 3.82
C SER A 63 7.17 4.78 3.66
N ILE A 64 7.35 3.45 3.74
CA ILE A 64 6.20 2.53 3.80
C ILE A 64 5.39 2.67 5.09
N PHE A 65 5.91 3.39 6.07
CA PHE A 65 5.30 3.67 7.37
C PHE A 65 4.43 4.93 7.37
N GLU A 66 4.21 5.57 6.21
CA GLU A 66 3.25 6.66 6.07
C GLU A 66 1.82 6.17 6.36
N ARG A 67 0.95 7.12 6.73
CA ARG A 67 -0.46 6.84 6.96
C ARG A 67 -1.12 6.31 5.69
N GLN A 68 -1.54 5.06 5.73
CA GLN A 68 -2.26 4.44 4.62
C GLN A 68 -3.72 4.91 4.61
N ASN A 69 -4.20 5.34 3.45
CA ASN A 69 -5.62 5.62 3.26
C ASN A 69 -6.36 4.31 2.97
N ASN A 70 -7.56 4.16 3.54
CA ASN A 70 -8.44 3.04 3.19
C ASN A 70 -8.78 3.05 1.70
N LYS A 71 -9.10 1.89 1.18
CA LYS A 71 -9.66 1.73 -0.17
C LYS A 71 -11.16 1.57 -0.08
N VAL A 72 -11.86 1.86 -1.17
CA VAL A 72 -13.32 1.71 -1.22
C VAL A 72 -13.76 0.68 -2.24
N ILE A 73 -14.79 -0.10 -1.88
CA ILE A 73 -15.62 -0.86 -2.82
C ILE A 73 -16.96 -0.15 -2.88
N HIS A 74 -17.51 0.03 -4.07
CA HIS A 74 -18.80 0.67 -4.22
C HIS A 74 -19.69 -0.04 -5.24
N ARG A 75 -21.02 0.09 -5.10
CA ARG A 75 -21.99 -0.36 -6.08
C ARG A 75 -21.96 0.58 -7.29
N ALA A 76 -22.30 0.07 -8.47
CA ALA A 76 -22.35 0.89 -9.67
C ALA A 76 -23.53 1.89 -9.66
N ALA A 77 -24.68 1.46 -9.13
CA ALA A 77 -25.86 2.31 -9.07
C ALA A 77 -25.68 3.47 -8.09
N GLY A 78 -25.93 4.69 -8.54
CA GLY A 78 -25.77 5.92 -7.75
C GLY A 78 -24.35 6.47 -7.71
N TYR A 79 -23.40 5.90 -8.43
CA TYR A 79 -22.04 6.41 -8.55
C TYR A 79 -21.99 7.78 -9.23
N LEU A 80 -21.25 8.71 -8.66
CA LEU A 80 -20.99 10.04 -9.20
C LEU A 80 -19.52 10.26 -9.51
N GLN A 81 -18.63 10.01 -8.53
CA GLN A 81 -17.21 10.30 -8.66
C GLN A 81 -16.38 9.41 -7.75
N ILE A 82 -15.15 9.08 -8.16
CA ILE A 82 -14.14 8.41 -7.34
C ILE A 82 -12.85 9.22 -7.34
N SER A 83 -12.18 9.29 -6.19
CA SER A 83 -10.86 9.93 -6.07
C SER A 83 -9.77 9.11 -6.73
N MET A 84 -8.70 9.75 -7.13
CA MET A 84 -7.48 9.08 -7.56
C MET A 84 -7.02 8.10 -6.47
N GLY A 85 -6.63 6.88 -6.86
CA GLY A 85 -6.21 5.82 -5.94
C GLY A 85 -7.36 5.10 -5.23
N ASN A 86 -8.63 5.35 -5.60
CA ASN A 86 -9.82 4.66 -5.05
C ASN A 86 -9.96 4.77 -3.52
N HIS A 87 -9.63 5.93 -2.96
CA HIS A 87 -9.69 6.16 -1.51
C HIS A 87 -11.01 6.75 -1.03
N LYS A 88 -11.73 7.43 -1.90
CA LYS A 88 -13.04 8.04 -1.61
C LYS A 88 -13.93 7.95 -2.83
N VAL A 89 -15.21 7.71 -2.60
CA VAL A 89 -16.25 7.71 -3.64
C VAL A 89 -17.40 8.61 -3.20
N THR A 90 -18.04 9.26 -4.16
CA THR A 90 -19.28 10.00 -3.95
C THR A 90 -20.42 9.24 -4.63
N MET A 91 -21.49 8.96 -3.89
CA MET A 91 -22.66 8.21 -4.32
C MET A 91 -23.94 9.00 -4.00
N LEU A 92 -25.00 8.70 -4.72
CA LEU A 92 -26.34 9.28 -4.42
C LEU A 92 -27.43 8.18 -4.50
N PRO A 93 -28.11 7.83 -3.39
CA PRO A 93 -27.72 8.16 -2.01
C PRO A 93 -26.41 7.48 -1.60
N GLN A 94 -25.73 7.96 -0.56
CA GLN A 94 -24.51 7.32 -0.06
C GLN A 94 -24.80 6.69 1.31
N ARG A 95 -24.51 5.40 1.44
CA ARG A 95 -24.54 4.59 2.66
C ARG A 95 -23.21 3.88 2.79
N SER A 96 -22.35 4.43 3.63
CA SER A 96 -20.98 3.92 3.84
C SER A 96 -20.91 3.13 5.14
N GLU A 97 -20.15 2.04 5.14
CA GLU A 97 -19.79 1.27 6.34
C GLU A 97 -18.32 0.83 6.27
N ASP A 98 -17.74 0.56 7.42
CA ASP A 98 -16.41 -0.05 7.51
C ASP A 98 -16.56 -1.56 7.28
N SER A 99 -15.67 -2.12 6.45
CA SER A 99 -15.69 -3.52 6.08
C SER A 99 -14.61 -4.32 6.80
N SER A 100 -14.91 -5.58 7.05
CA SER A 100 -13.94 -6.59 7.47
C SER A 100 -12.96 -7.01 6.37
N ILE A 101 -13.27 -6.66 5.11
CA ILE A 101 -12.36 -6.87 3.97
C ILE A 101 -11.09 -6.05 4.17
N ARG A 102 -9.94 -6.71 4.04
CA ARG A 102 -8.63 -6.07 4.15
C ARG A 102 -7.95 -6.00 2.79
N VAL A 103 -7.16 -4.95 2.59
CA VAL A 103 -6.32 -4.76 1.39
C VAL A 103 -4.87 -4.86 1.79
N PHE A 104 -4.16 -5.83 1.25
CA PHE A 104 -2.71 -5.97 1.41
C PHE A 104 -2.00 -5.38 0.21
N HIS A 105 -1.16 -4.39 0.46
CA HIS A 105 -0.49 -3.62 -0.58
C HIS A 105 1.00 -3.97 -0.63
N TYR A 106 1.42 -4.60 -1.72
CA TYR A 106 2.81 -4.97 -2.02
C TYR A 106 3.48 -3.86 -2.84
N ASN A 107 3.43 -2.63 -2.33
CA ASN A 107 3.88 -1.42 -3.03
C ASN A 107 5.39 -1.41 -3.35
N ILE A 108 6.19 -2.11 -2.55
CA ILE A 108 7.63 -2.30 -2.74
C ILE A 108 7.92 -3.81 -2.75
N ARG A 109 8.50 -4.31 -3.83
CA ARG A 109 8.84 -5.72 -4.04
C ARG A 109 10.35 -5.96 -4.10
N GLY A 110 11.14 -5.02 -3.64
CA GLY A 110 12.57 -5.06 -3.60
C GLY A 110 13.20 -3.77 -4.13
N LYS A 111 14.50 -3.60 -3.86
CA LYS A 111 15.26 -2.39 -4.18
C LYS A 111 15.25 -2.06 -5.66
N GLN A 112 15.49 -3.06 -6.51
CA GLN A 112 15.52 -2.86 -7.95
C GLN A 112 14.16 -2.37 -8.48
N GLN A 113 13.06 -3.05 -8.12
CA GLN A 113 11.71 -2.68 -8.54
C GLN A 113 11.32 -1.28 -8.06
N PHE A 114 11.69 -0.93 -6.83
CA PHE A 114 11.48 0.40 -6.28
C PHE A 114 12.22 1.46 -7.12
N MET A 115 13.52 1.26 -7.38
CA MET A 115 14.33 2.17 -8.18
C MET A 115 13.72 2.41 -9.56
N GLU A 116 13.38 1.33 -10.27
CA GLU A 116 12.76 1.40 -11.61
C GLU A 116 11.42 2.14 -11.58
N LYS A 117 10.56 1.84 -10.60
CA LYS A 117 9.25 2.49 -10.42
C LYS A 117 9.42 4.00 -10.21
N MET A 118 10.34 4.42 -9.34
CA MET A 118 10.57 5.83 -9.03
C MET A 118 11.20 6.59 -10.20
N ILE A 119 12.16 5.99 -10.90
CA ILE A 119 12.80 6.60 -12.07
C ILE A 119 11.79 6.78 -13.21
N ASN A 120 11.03 5.73 -13.53
CA ASN A 120 10.07 5.77 -14.63
C ASN A 120 8.92 6.73 -14.35
N GLY A 121 8.35 6.70 -13.14
CA GLY A 121 7.31 7.64 -12.73
C GLY A 121 7.78 9.09 -12.73
N GLY A 122 8.99 9.34 -12.25
CA GLY A 122 9.59 10.66 -12.25
C GLY A 122 9.86 11.21 -13.66
N LYS A 123 10.40 10.39 -14.55
CA LYS A 123 10.58 10.74 -15.97
C LYS A 123 9.27 11.13 -16.64
N GLN A 124 8.20 10.35 -16.44
CA GLN A 124 6.88 10.65 -17.00
C GLN A 124 6.34 11.99 -16.49
N LEU A 125 6.50 12.28 -15.20
CA LEU A 125 6.06 13.55 -14.63
C LEU A 125 6.89 14.77 -15.12
N GLU A 126 8.15 14.57 -15.43
CA GLU A 126 9.02 15.60 -16.00
C GLU A 126 8.61 15.96 -17.44
N GLN A 127 8.23 14.94 -18.22
CA GLN A 127 7.75 15.11 -19.61
C GLN A 127 6.38 15.78 -19.70
N HIS A 128 5.52 15.61 -18.68
CA HIS A 128 4.16 16.15 -18.67
C HIS A 128 4.04 17.30 -17.66
N LYS A 129 4.62 18.46 -18.03
CA LYS A 129 4.52 19.71 -17.25
C LYS A 129 3.04 20.08 -17.07
N GLY A 130 2.58 20.24 -15.82
CA GLY A 130 1.19 20.62 -15.49
C GLY A 130 0.36 19.53 -14.82
N ARG A 131 0.80 18.29 -14.74
CA ARG A 131 0.16 17.27 -13.92
C ARG A 131 0.36 17.56 -12.43
N HIS A 132 -0.74 17.77 -11.72
CA HIS A 132 -0.73 17.85 -10.26
C HIS A 132 -0.59 16.44 -9.66
N GLY A 133 0.12 16.33 -8.51
CA GLY A 133 0.33 15.05 -7.81
C GLY A 133 1.71 14.44 -8.06
N GLY A 134 1.89 13.20 -7.58
CA GLY A 134 3.15 12.47 -7.73
C GLY A 134 4.33 13.06 -6.95
N ARG A 135 4.07 13.68 -5.78
CA ARG A 135 5.12 14.33 -4.95
C ARG A 135 6.26 13.37 -4.63
N HIS A 136 5.94 12.14 -4.24
CA HIS A 136 6.92 11.10 -3.94
C HIS A 136 7.77 10.74 -5.16
N TRP A 137 7.18 10.62 -6.37
CA TRP A 137 7.95 10.36 -7.59
C TRP A 137 8.91 11.48 -7.93
N ARG A 138 8.50 12.76 -7.76
CA ARG A 138 9.38 13.92 -7.96
C ARG A 138 10.52 13.93 -6.96
N TYR A 139 10.23 13.59 -5.69
CA TYR A 139 11.22 13.51 -4.63
C TYR A 139 12.27 12.44 -4.94
N PHE A 140 11.85 11.21 -5.18
CA PHE A 140 12.76 10.11 -5.47
C PHE A 140 13.50 10.27 -6.79
N TYR A 141 12.87 10.85 -7.81
CA TYR A 141 13.54 11.12 -9.09
C TYR A 141 14.62 12.19 -8.96
N ARG A 142 14.42 13.19 -8.10
CA ARG A 142 15.47 14.15 -7.76
C ARG A 142 16.65 13.44 -7.10
N LEU A 143 16.40 12.59 -6.09
CA LEU A 143 17.45 11.80 -5.43
C LEU A 143 18.17 10.85 -6.39
N TYR A 144 17.46 10.30 -7.38
CA TYR A 144 18.10 9.54 -8.45
C TYR A 144 19.10 10.39 -9.24
N LYS A 145 18.73 11.59 -9.65
CA LYS A 145 19.62 12.51 -10.37
C LYS A 145 20.83 12.95 -9.52
N GLU A 146 20.68 12.95 -8.20
CA GLU A 146 21.75 13.25 -7.23
C GLU A 146 22.59 12.01 -6.87
N GLY A 147 22.27 10.82 -7.38
CA GLY A 147 22.95 9.56 -7.03
C GLY A 147 22.61 9.00 -5.64
N LYS A 148 21.59 9.53 -4.95
CA LYS A 148 21.22 9.22 -3.56
C LYS A 148 20.04 8.26 -3.42
N LEU A 149 19.35 7.91 -4.50
CA LEU A 149 18.13 7.09 -4.41
C LEU A 149 18.37 5.70 -3.79
N SER A 150 19.53 5.13 -4.03
CA SER A 150 19.90 3.81 -3.48
C SER A 150 20.05 3.81 -1.95
N GLU A 151 20.57 4.90 -1.38
CA GLU A 151 20.71 5.08 0.08
C GLU A 151 19.36 5.39 0.70
N GLU A 152 18.54 6.20 0.04
CA GLU A 152 17.20 6.55 0.51
C GLU A 152 16.28 5.34 0.59
N TYR A 153 16.49 4.30 -0.23
CA TYR A 153 15.70 3.07 -0.17
C TYR A 153 15.71 2.42 1.23
N ASP A 154 16.86 2.38 1.90
CA ASP A 154 16.99 1.78 3.23
C ASP A 154 16.18 2.59 4.26
N ARG A 155 16.08 3.90 4.09
CA ARG A 155 15.24 4.79 4.92
C ARG A 155 13.75 4.65 4.57
N VAL A 156 13.41 4.34 3.32
CA VAL A 156 12.02 4.09 2.89
C VAL A 156 11.43 2.86 3.58
N ILE A 157 12.20 1.78 3.69
CA ILE A 157 11.75 0.52 4.31
C ILE A 157 12.19 0.39 5.77
N GLY A 158 12.98 1.33 6.31
CA GLY A 158 13.50 1.28 7.67
C GLY A 158 14.46 0.13 7.91
N ALA A 159 15.24 -0.29 6.90
CA ALA A 159 16.11 -1.47 6.96
C ALA A 159 17.13 -1.39 8.10
N ASN A 160 17.77 -0.22 8.29
CA ASN A 160 18.80 0.00 9.29
C ASN A 160 18.30 -0.05 10.74
N ILE A 161 16.97 0.08 10.92
CA ILE A 161 16.34 0.17 12.24
C ILE A 161 15.20 -0.85 12.39
N PHE A 162 15.20 -1.88 11.55
CA PHE A 162 14.15 -2.92 11.50
C PHE A 162 13.80 -3.44 12.91
N GLY A 163 14.79 -3.88 13.68
CA GLY A 163 14.57 -4.45 15.01
C GLY A 163 13.94 -3.47 16.01
N ARG A 164 14.25 -2.17 15.90
CA ARG A 164 13.59 -1.13 16.69
C ARG A 164 12.15 -0.92 16.28
N LEU A 165 11.87 -0.86 14.97
CA LEU A 165 10.52 -0.73 14.46
C LEU A 165 9.63 -1.94 14.80
N GLU A 166 10.21 -3.14 14.81
CA GLU A 166 9.52 -4.37 15.23
C GLU A 166 9.25 -4.35 16.75
N THR A 167 10.25 -4.00 17.57
CA THR A 167 10.10 -3.90 19.03
C THR A 167 9.05 -2.84 19.43
N ASP A 168 9.03 -1.71 18.75
CA ASP A 168 8.09 -0.62 19.00
C ASP A 168 6.69 -0.90 18.37
N GLY A 169 6.48 -2.06 17.73
CA GLY A 169 5.19 -2.52 17.19
C GLY A 169 4.78 -1.92 15.86
N TYR A 170 5.69 -1.26 15.16
CA TYR A 170 5.42 -0.69 13.82
C TYR A 170 5.57 -1.72 12.70
N ILE A 171 6.29 -2.80 12.94
CA ILE A 171 6.33 -3.98 12.07
C ILE A 171 5.69 -5.13 12.85
N GLN A 172 4.64 -5.72 12.30
CA GLN A 172 3.84 -6.74 12.97
C GLN A 172 3.74 -8.00 12.12
N HIS A 173 3.78 -9.16 12.78
CA HIS A 173 3.53 -10.42 12.12
C HIS A 173 2.07 -10.53 11.65
N ASP A 174 1.86 -10.87 10.38
CA ASP A 174 0.56 -11.09 9.77
C ASP A 174 0.68 -12.11 8.62
N ASP A 175 0.41 -13.34 8.89
CA ASP A 175 0.53 -14.46 7.95
C ASP A 175 -0.71 -14.67 7.04
N THR A 176 -1.66 -13.73 7.06
CA THR A 176 -2.92 -13.85 6.29
C THR A 176 -2.66 -14.12 4.82
N MET A 177 -1.72 -13.37 4.21
CA MET A 177 -1.39 -13.56 2.79
C MET A 177 -0.64 -14.85 2.53
N VAL A 178 0.25 -15.26 3.43
CA VAL A 178 0.99 -16.53 3.32
C VAL A 178 0.01 -17.70 3.32
N ARG A 179 -0.97 -17.70 4.24
CA ARG A 179 -2.02 -18.72 4.27
C ARG A 179 -2.87 -18.72 3.02
N LEU A 180 -3.24 -17.55 2.50
CA LEU A 180 -4.01 -17.44 1.27
C LEU A 180 -3.22 -18.01 0.07
N PHE A 181 -1.99 -17.60 -0.13
CA PHE A 181 -1.16 -18.11 -1.23
C PHE A 181 -0.96 -19.61 -1.15
N LYS A 182 -0.72 -20.14 0.05
CA LYS A 182 -0.62 -21.59 0.30
C LYS A 182 -1.90 -22.33 -0.07
N SER A 183 -3.07 -21.77 0.28
CA SER A 183 -4.37 -22.38 -0.05
C SER A 183 -4.65 -22.39 -1.56
N LEU A 184 -4.05 -21.46 -2.31
CA LEU A 184 -4.11 -21.39 -3.78
C LEU A 184 -3.03 -22.27 -4.46
N GLY A 185 -2.22 -23.01 -3.71
CA GLY A 185 -1.17 -23.88 -4.23
C GLY A 185 0.10 -23.15 -4.68
N ILE A 186 0.25 -21.87 -4.34
CA ILE A 186 1.48 -21.10 -4.61
C ILE A 186 2.54 -21.51 -3.57
N LYS A 187 3.68 -22.01 -4.08
CA LYS A 187 4.78 -22.58 -3.26
C LYS A 187 6.08 -21.85 -3.52
#